data_aa74ff7df80ef019d798e39d551549ff
#
_entry.id   aa74ff7df80ef019d798e39d551549ff
#
_cell.length_a   1.000
_cell.length_b   1.000
_cell.length_c   1.000
_cell.angle_alpha   90.00
_cell.angle_beta   90.00
_cell.angle_gamma   90.00
#
_symmetry.space_group_name_H-M   'P 1'
#
loop_
_entity.id
_entity.type
_entity.pdbx_description
1 polymer ?
#
loop_
_entity_poly.entity_id
_entity_poly.type
_entity_poly.pdbx_seq_one_letter_code
_entity_poly.pdbx_strand_id
1 'polypeptide(L)'
;MKINTNLSSLIVQSSLKSSTKGLNTAIERMTTGFKINRAKDNAANFSINTHLSTKISGYQVAQDNTLQALDMLTTASDTLSTMESLVSRLRSLALTAGNKTYDTASLAALNAEAASIISELYRIKDNTTYNGIKLLESITDIPDGAGADVKSIKSKDGTFIKEVVKVDTSKMIKLSDVAEDAIISSGEYSISTAEELVKLSKMSNNSQIKGGRFVLANDIDMSAYSTGEGFEPIAKYGGFKGMVNGNGYVIRNLYIYRPNEANVALIGGAHVEVRNLGLENVDITGKNDTGGIVGQGQMNGLINCYVKDGSIKSNGYRCGGIAGGLQYTNVDSCWTDVEVRGYNTVGGLIGSSSVTVKNSYALGDVSGNENVGGLIGVSSHTTLNCFAEGDVTASGYYAGGLVGYANTNYGKIENCSSYGFVTGADRAGTIVGRANGKVGGQAVLGRQRM
;
A
#
# COMPACT_ATOMS: atom_id res chain seq x y z
N MET A 1 -29.75 -99.05 11.14
CA MET A 1 -30.73 -97.98 10.98
C MET A 1 -30.10 -96.87 10.16
N LYS A 2 -30.53 -96.65 8.93
CA LYS A 2 -30.13 -95.45 8.22
C LYS A 2 -31.01 -94.27 8.67
N ILE A 3 -30.49 -93.34 9.37
CA ILE A 3 -31.18 -92.12 9.68
C ILE A 3 -31.24 -91.31 8.39
N ASN A 4 -32.46 -91.36 7.71
CA ASN A 4 -32.73 -90.56 6.55
C ASN A 4 -32.70 -89.10 6.94
N THR A 5 -31.71 -88.41 6.53
CA THR A 5 -31.69 -86.93 6.57
C THR A 5 -32.90 -86.50 5.71
N ASN A 6 -33.89 -85.90 6.37
CA ASN A 6 -35.11 -85.46 5.66
C ASN A 6 -34.78 -84.23 4.80
N LEU A 7 -34.39 -84.50 3.57
CA LEU A 7 -33.98 -83.50 2.59
C LEU A 7 -35.06 -82.42 2.38
N SER A 8 -36.32 -82.86 2.41
CA SER A 8 -37.47 -81.95 2.28
C SER A 8 -37.56 -80.94 3.43
N SER A 9 -37.29 -81.39 4.69
CA SER A 9 -37.23 -80.48 5.84
C SER A 9 -36.10 -79.47 5.77
N LEU A 10 -34.95 -79.92 5.24
CA LEU A 10 -33.80 -79.02 5.04
C LEU A 10 -34.09 -77.99 3.94
N ILE A 11 -34.76 -78.34 2.88
CA ILE A 11 -35.21 -77.48 1.80
C ILE A 11 -36.21 -76.43 2.33
N VAL A 12 -37.24 -76.87 3.08
CA VAL A 12 -38.24 -76.00 3.68
C VAL A 12 -37.57 -75.00 4.70
N GLN A 13 -36.68 -75.53 5.51
CA GLN A 13 -35.89 -74.66 6.49
C GLN A 13 -35.03 -73.65 5.75
N SER A 14 -34.37 -73.99 4.66
CA SER A 14 -33.61 -73.11 3.83
C SER A 14 -34.47 -72.03 3.17
N SER A 15 -35.64 -72.42 2.62
CA SER A 15 -36.62 -71.47 2.06
C SER A 15 -37.18 -70.52 3.08
N LEU A 16 -37.54 -71.03 4.28
CA LEU A 16 -38.04 -70.22 5.36
C LEU A 16 -36.97 -69.20 5.82
N LYS A 17 -35.72 -69.63 5.96
CA LYS A 17 -34.58 -68.74 6.30
C LYS A 17 -34.35 -67.66 5.23
N SER A 18 -34.46 -68.00 3.96
CA SER A 18 -34.36 -67.07 2.86
C SER A 18 -35.51 -66.05 2.84
N SER A 19 -36.74 -66.51 3.04
CA SER A 19 -37.95 -65.66 3.11
C SER A 19 -37.87 -64.70 4.31
N THR A 20 -37.48 -65.18 5.47
CA THR A 20 -37.31 -64.35 6.67
C THR A 20 -36.20 -63.31 6.46
N LYS A 21 -35.10 -63.66 5.80
CA LYS A 21 -34.03 -62.70 5.45
C LYS A 21 -34.53 -61.65 4.47
N GLY A 22 -35.31 -62.05 3.45
CA GLY A 22 -35.94 -61.13 2.50
C GLY A 22 -36.89 -60.14 3.18
N LEU A 23 -37.76 -60.68 4.09
CA LEU A 23 -38.70 -59.85 4.87
C LEU A 23 -37.97 -58.86 5.76
N ASN A 24 -36.95 -59.27 6.50
CA ASN A 24 -36.18 -58.41 7.33
C ASN A 24 -35.49 -57.29 6.53
N THR A 25 -34.97 -57.60 5.35
CA THR A 25 -34.38 -56.61 4.44
C THR A 25 -35.44 -55.61 3.92
N ALA A 26 -36.64 -56.11 3.61
CA ALA A 26 -37.74 -55.24 3.17
C ALA A 26 -38.22 -54.31 4.31
N ILE A 27 -38.34 -54.81 5.52
CA ILE A 27 -38.69 -54.03 6.70
C ILE A 27 -37.59 -52.97 6.97
N GLU A 28 -36.32 -53.36 6.92
CA GLU A 28 -35.18 -52.39 7.10
C GLU A 28 -35.24 -51.27 6.07
N ARG A 29 -35.52 -51.60 4.79
CA ARG A 29 -35.67 -50.60 3.72
C ARG A 29 -36.89 -49.71 3.88
N MET A 30 -37.99 -50.26 4.36
CA MET A 30 -39.22 -49.51 4.59
C MET A 30 -39.08 -48.55 5.78
N THR A 31 -38.40 -48.99 6.84
CA THR A 31 -38.18 -48.20 8.05
C THR A 31 -37.20 -47.06 7.81
N THR A 32 -36.13 -47.30 7.04
CA THR A 32 -35.09 -46.30 6.77
C THR A 32 -35.41 -45.44 5.55
N GLY A 33 -36.29 -45.87 4.66
CA GLY A 33 -36.59 -45.24 3.39
C GLY A 33 -35.46 -45.41 2.34
N PHE A 34 -34.37 -46.11 2.66
CA PHE A 34 -33.23 -46.28 1.76
C PHE A 34 -33.17 -47.71 1.20
N LYS A 35 -32.86 -47.79 -0.08
CA LYS A 35 -32.67 -49.07 -0.78
C LYS A 35 -31.37 -49.78 -0.35
N ILE A 36 -30.34 -49.04 0.03
CA ILE A 36 -29.02 -49.50 0.45
C ILE A 36 -28.76 -48.94 1.85
N ASN A 37 -28.79 -49.79 2.85
CA ASN A 37 -28.60 -49.43 4.24
C ASN A 37 -27.20 -49.78 4.79
N ARG A 38 -26.62 -50.84 4.20
CA ARG A 38 -25.32 -51.37 4.66
C ARG A 38 -24.41 -51.67 3.47
N ALA A 39 -23.10 -51.63 3.73
CA ALA A 39 -22.08 -51.95 2.70
C ALA A 39 -22.29 -53.32 2.06
N LYS A 40 -22.86 -54.33 2.79
CA LYS A 40 -23.17 -55.65 2.26
C LYS A 40 -24.27 -55.66 1.17
N ASP A 41 -25.14 -54.63 1.13
CA ASP A 41 -26.22 -54.55 0.16
C ASP A 41 -25.69 -54.16 -1.23
N ASN A 42 -24.76 -53.24 -1.27
CA ASN A 42 -23.96 -52.88 -2.46
C ASN A 42 -22.79 -51.97 -2.03
N ALA A 43 -21.61 -52.55 -1.93
CA ALA A 43 -20.42 -51.84 -1.41
C ALA A 43 -20.04 -50.62 -2.25
N ALA A 44 -20.11 -50.72 -3.58
CA ALA A 44 -19.74 -49.61 -4.47
C ALA A 44 -20.73 -48.46 -4.33
N ASN A 45 -22.02 -48.68 -4.38
CA ASN A 45 -23.04 -47.65 -4.25
C ASN A 45 -23.10 -47.08 -2.82
N PHE A 46 -22.82 -47.89 -1.79
CA PHE A 46 -22.72 -47.43 -0.41
C PHE A 46 -21.56 -46.44 -0.24
N SER A 47 -20.38 -46.76 -0.79
CA SER A 47 -19.23 -45.88 -0.79
C SER A 47 -19.52 -44.54 -1.51
N ILE A 48 -20.12 -44.62 -2.72
CA ILE A 48 -20.50 -43.40 -3.48
C ILE A 48 -21.49 -42.56 -2.68
N ASN A 49 -22.51 -43.18 -2.07
CA ASN A 49 -23.53 -42.46 -1.29
C ASN A 49 -22.90 -41.78 -0.05
N THR A 50 -21.98 -42.48 0.65
CA THR A 50 -21.25 -41.92 1.79
C THR A 50 -20.40 -40.73 1.35
N HIS A 51 -19.68 -40.86 0.23
CA HIS A 51 -18.86 -39.71 -0.30
C HIS A 51 -19.75 -38.55 -0.72
N LEU A 52 -20.90 -38.81 -1.37
CA LEU A 52 -21.83 -37.72 -1.74
C LEU A 52 -22.45 -37.06 -0.52
N SER A 53 -22.85 -37.82 0.50
CA SER A 53 -23.38 -37.30 1.75
C SER A 53 -22.37 -36.44 2.47
N THR A 54 -21.11 -36.88 2.55
CA THR A 54 -20.02 -36.09 3.12
C THR A 54 -19.79 -34.79 2.35
N LYS A 55 -19.82 -34.84 1.00
CA LYS A 55 -19.70 -33.62 0.19
C LYS A 55 -20.87 -32.66 0.40
N ILE A 56 -22.11 -33.19 0.43
CA ILE A 56 -23.30 -32.36 0.69
C ILE A 56 -23.19 -31.66 2.08
N SER A 57 -22.83 -32.42 3.11
CA SER A 57 -22.61 -31.84 4.45
C SER A 57 -21.49 -30.78 4.42
N GLY A 58 -20.40 -31.05 3.70
CA GLY A 58 -19.33 -30.08 3.51
C GLY A 58 -19.78 -28.80 2.80
N TYR A 59 -20.62 -28.91 1.78
CA TYR A 59 -21.19 -27.75 1.09
C TYR A 59 -22.19 -26.97 1.97
N GLN A 60 -22.98 -27.66 2.77
CA GLN A 60 -23.90 -27.02 3.72
C GLN A 60 -23.11 -26.19 4.76
N VAL A 61 -22.06 -26.76 5.36
CA VAL A 61 -21.18 -26.01 6.28
C VAL A 61 -20.50 -24.83 5.59
N ALA A 62 -20.05 -25.02 4.34
CA ALA A 62 -19.44 -23.91 3.58
C ALA A 62 -20.47 -22.81 3.27
N GLN A 63 -21.72 -23.16 2.98
CA GLN A 63 -22.80 -22.20 2.78
C GLN A 63 -23.11 -21.44 4.08
N ASP A 64 -23.23 -22.13 5.22
CA ASP A 64 -23.46 -21.51 6.50
C ASP A 64 -22.33 -20.56 6.90
N ASN A 65 -21.08 -20.97 6.68
CA ASN A 65 -19.91 -20.12 6.89
C ASN A 65 -19.93 -18.87 6.00
N THR A 66 -20.39 -19.02 4.75
CA THR A 66 -20.50 -17.88 3.82
C THR A 66 -21.58 -16.90 4.26
N LEU A 67 -22.73 -17.39 4.75
CA LEU A 67 -23.80 -16.55 5.28
C LEU A 67 -23.32 -15.80 6.53
N GLN A 68 -22.62 -16.46 7.45
CA GLN A 68 -22.03 -15.80 8.63
C GLN A 68 -20.99 -14.74 8.23
N ALA A 69 -20.16 -14.99 7.24
CA ALA A 69 -19.23 -14.01 6.72
C ALA A 69 -19.94 -12.81 6.08
N LEU A 70 -21.06 -13.04 5.38
CA LEU A 70 -21.89 -11.98 4.82
C LEU A 70 -22.52 -11.11 5.92
N ASP A 71 -23.06 -11.72 6.97
CA ASP A 71 -23.62 -11.01 8.12
C ASP A 71 -22.56 -10.17 8.84
N MET A 72 -21.34 -10.71 8.99
CA MET A 72 -20.21 -9.99 9.55
C MET A 72 -19.84 -8.76 8.68
N LEU A 73 -19.76 -8.92 7.37
CA LEU A 73 -19.47 -7.83 6.44
C LEU A 73 -20.59 -6.77 6.42
N THR A 74 -21.85 -7.19 6.50
CA THR A 74 -22.99 -6.28 6.56
C THR A 74 -22.93 -5.46 7.85
N THR A 75 -22.67 -6.08 8.98
CA THR A 75 -22.48 -5.37 10.26
C THR A 75 -21.34 -4.35 10.21
N ALA A 76 -20.22 -4.71 9.61
CA ALA A 76 -19.08 -3.80 9.41
C ALA A 76 -19.44 -2.63 8.48
N SER A 77 -20.11 -2.92 7.36
CA SER A 77 -20.54 -1.92 6.38
C SER A 77 -21.52 -0.89 6.96
N ASP A 78 -22.52 -1.35 7.70
CA ASP A 78 -23.52 -0.47 8.32
C ASP A 78 -22.89 0.44 9.37
N THR A 79 -21.95 -0.12 10.13
CA THR A 79 -21.19 0.65 11.12
C THR A 79 -20.30 1.69 10.46
N LEU A 80 -19.59 1.34 9.38
CA LEU A 80 -18.78 2.29 8.60
C LEU A 80 -19.63 3.40 7.99
N SER A 81 -20.82 3.11 7.48
CA SER A 81 -21.76 4.11 6.98
C SER A 81 -22.19 5.10 8.07
N THR A 82 -22.41 4.61 9.30
CA THR A 82 -22.68 5.46 10.46
C THR A 82 -21.51 6.36 10.80
N MET A 83 -20.29 5.81 10.80
CA MET A 83 -19.05 6.58 11.02
C MET A 83 -18.84 7.62 9.91
N GLU A 84 -19.13 7.32 8.65
CA GLU A 84 -19.05 8.25 7.52
C GLU A 84 -19.98 9.47 7.74
N SER A 85 -21.20 9.24 8.21
CA SER A 85 -22.14 10.34 8.51
C SER A 85 -21.63 11.26 9.63
N LEU A 86 -21.04 10.70 10.68
CA LEU A 86 -20.41 11.44 11.76
C LEU A 86 -19.20 12.25 11.30
N VAL A 87 -18.36 11.67 10.45
CA VAL A 87 -17.21 12.36 9.83
C VAL A 87 -17.69 13.50 8.92
N SER A 88 -18.74 13.28 8.13
CA SER A 88 -19.35 14.34 7.33
C SER A 88 -19.85 15.50 8.20
N ARG A 89 -20.43 15.21 9.38
CA ARG A 89 -20.84 16.24 10.33
C ARG A 89 -19.64 16.98 10.92
N LEU A 90 -18.55 16.28 11.30
CA LEU A 90 -17.31 16.90 11.75
C LEU A 90 -16.73 17.84 10.69
N ARG A 91 -16.75 17.42 9.43
CA ARG A 91 -16.32 18.28 8.31
C ARG A 91 -17.17 19.56 8.21
N SER A 92 -18.49 19.44 8.33
CA SER A 92 -19.37 20.60 8.33
C SER A 92 -19.05 21.54 9.49
N LEU A 93 -18.82 21.02 10.70
CA LEU A 93 -18.43 21.84 11.85
C LEU A 93 -17.09 22.55 11.64
N ALA A 94 -16.11 21.85 11.08
CA ALA A 94 -14.79 22.43 10.78
C ALA A 94 -14.89 23.57 9.75
N LEU A 95 -15.70 23.38 8.68
CA LEU A 95 -15.96 24.43 7.70
C LEU A 95 -16.67 25.64 8.33
N THR A 96 -17.62 25.38 9.21
CA THR A 96 -18.34 26.44 9.94
C THR A 96 -17.38 27.19 10.88
N ALA A 97 -16.56 26.49 11.63
CA ALA A 97 -15.56 27.09 12.54
C ALA A 97 -14.48 27.89 11.81
N GLY A 98 -14.17 27.52 10.55
CA GLY A 98 -13.24 28.25 9.67
C GLY A 98 -13.77 29.63 9.22
N ASN A 99 -15.05 29.90 9.40
CA ASN A 99 -15.63 31.21 9.13
C ASN A 99 -15.27 32.21 10.25
N LYS A 100 -14.44 33.17 9.94
CA LYS A 100 -13.92 34.19 10.89
C LYS A 100 -14.98 35.14 11.47
N THR A 101 -16.27 34.94 11.16
CA THR A 101 -17.38 35.75 11.68
C THR A 101 -17.93 35.27 13.01
N TYR A 102 -17.48 34.11 13.50
CA TYR A 102 -17.93 33.54 14.78
C TYR A 102 -17.13 34.08 15.96
N ASP A 103 -17.81 34.36 17.05
CA ASP A 103 -17.20 34.77 18.33
C ASP A 103 -16.60 33.56 19.08
N THR A 104 -15.85 33.84 20.13
CA THR A 104 -15.16 32.82 20.95
C THR A 104 -16.15 31.82 21.59
N ALA A 105 -17.35 32.27 21.99
CA ALA A 105 -18.34 31.41 22.62
C ALA A 105 -18.95 30.43 21.60
N SER A 106 -19.26 30.92 20.40
CA SER A 106 -19.76 30.10 19.29
C SER A 106 -18.71 29.06 18.84
N LEU A 107 -17.44 29.46 18.75
CA LEU A 107 -16.36 28.55 18.43
C LEU A 107 -16.19 27.47 19.52
N ALA A 108 -16.32 27.83 20.80
CA ALA A 108 -16.28 26.86 21.90
C ALA A 108 -17.42 25.84 21.81
N ALA A 109 -18.63 26.28 21.42
CA ALA A 109 -19.77 25.37 21.23
C ALA A 109 -19.55 24.39 20.05
N LEU A 110 -19.02 24.88 18.91
CA LEU A 110 -18.66 24.03 17.77
C LEU A 110 -17.60 22.99 18.12
N ASN A 111 -16.59 23.41 18.91
CA ASN A 111 -15.55 22.51 19.41
C ASN A 111 -16.08 21.45 20.38
N ALA A 112 -17.05 21.80 21.24
CA ALA A 112 -17.67 20.85 22.16
C ALA A 112 -18.49 19.79 21.37
N GLU A 113 -19.23 20.20 20.33
CA GLU A 113 -19.94 19.27 19.45
C GLU A 113 -18.96 18.36 18.72
N ALA A 114 -17.87 18.90 18.18
CA ALA A 114 -16.83 18.12 17.50
C ALA A 114 -16.19 17.08 18.45
N ALA A 115 -15.87 17.47 19.69
CA ALA A 115 -15.34 16.54 20.69
C ALA A 115 -16.32 15.41 21.02
N SER A 116 -17.63 15.71 21.09
CA SER A 116 -18.67 14.70 21.32
C SER A 116 -18.76 13.70 20.18
N ILE A 117 -18.69 14.17 18.93
CA ILE A 117 -18.71 13.30 17.74
C ILE A 117 -17.46 12.40 17.69
N ILE A 118 -16.30 12.94 18.02
CA ILE A 118 -15.06 12.16 18.09
C ILE A 118 -15.16 11.07 19.17
N SER A 119 -15.68 11.40 20.35
CA SER A 119 -15.92 10.42 21.40
C SER A 119 -16.85 9.30 20.95
N GLU A 120 -17.90 9.63 20.17
CA GLU A 120 -18.83 8.65 19.61
C GLU A 120 -18.17 7.77 18.54
N LEU A 121 -17.30 8.31 17.71
CA LEU A 121 -16.51 7.53 16.74
C LEU A 121 -15.62 6.49 17.44
N TYR A 122 -14.94 6.87 18.54
CA TYR A 122 -14.18 5.92 19.35
C TYR A 122 -15.07 4.85 19.96
N ARG A 123 -16.23 5.25 20.49
CA ARG A 123 -17.20 4.30 21.08
C ARG A 123 -17.68 3.28 20.06
N ILE A 124 -18.00 3.71 18.85
CA ILE A 124 -18.44 2.83 17.75
C ILE A 124 -17.31 1.88 17.38
N LYS A 125 -16.09 2.39 17.17
CA LYS A 125 -14.92 1.60 16.82
C LYS A 125 -14.66 0.48 17.84
N ASP A 126 -14.66 0.83 19.14
CA ASP A 126 -14.27 -0.09 20.20
C ASP A 126 -15.35 -1.13 20.54
N ASN A 127 -16.64 -0.81 20.26
CA ASN A 127 -17.77 -1.66 20.60
C ASN A 127 -18.35 -2.43 19.41
N THR A 128 -17.90 -2.20 18.18
CA THR A 128 -18.38 -2.97 17.02
C THR A 128 -17.76 -4.36 17.03
N THR A 129 -18.57 -5.34 17.41
CA THR A 129 -18.14 -6.75 17.47
C THR A 129 -19.15 -7.65 16.77
N TYR A 130 -18.66 -8.75 16.21
CA TYR A 130 -19.46 -9.87 15.70
C TYR A 130 -18.97 -11.17 16.34
N ASN A 131 -19.84 -11.85 17.06
CA ASN A 131 -19.49 -13.05 17.85
C ASN A 131 -18.23 -12.86 18.73
N GLY A 132 -18.06 -11.68 19.33
CA GLY A 132 -16.91 -11.35 20.17
C GLY A 132 -15.64 -10.96 19.39
N ILE A 133 -15.65 -11.01 18.07
CA ILE A 133 -14.57 -10.55 17.21
C ILE A 133 -14.77 -9.05 16.95
N LYS A 134 -13.81 -8.23 17.29
CA LYS A 134 -13.83 -6.81 16.98
C LYS A 134 -13.62 -6.60 15.48
N LEU A 135 -14.57 -5.95 14.83
CA LEU A 135 -14.54 -5.78 13.38
C LEU A 135 -13.70 -4.58 12.93
N LEU A 136 -13.55 -3.57 13.78
CA LEU A 136 -12.93 -2.29 13.49
C LEU A 136 -11.63 -2.07 14.27
N GLU A 137 -11.04 -3.10 14.88
CA GLU A 137 -9.83 -2.99 15.68
C GLU A 137 -8.61 -2.51 14.89
N SER A 138 -8.56 -2.87 13.59
CA SER A 138 -7.52 -2.39 12.68
C SER A 138 -7.68 -0.91 12.26
N ILE A 139 -8.79 -0.26 12.60
CA ILE A 139 -8.94 1.19 12.48
C ILE A 139 -8.23 1.81 13.68
N THR A 140 -6.91 1.97 13.58
CA THR A 140 -6.07 2.52 14.65
C THR A 140 -6.17 4.04 14.77
N ASP A 141 -6.77 4.72 13.79
CA ASP A 141 -6.68 6.16 13.64
C ASP A 141 -8.04 6.83 13.48
N ILE A 142 -8.76 6.97 14.61
CA ILE A 142 -9.80 7.99 14.73
C ILE A 142 -9.08 9.30 15.12
N PRO A 143 -9.30 10.40 14.40
CA PRO A 143 -8.53 11.64 14.60
C PRO A 143 -8.74 12.23 15.99
N ASP A 144 -7.67 12.64 16.65
CA ASP A 144 -7.72 13.50 17.84
C ASP A 144 -8.18 14.91 17.47
N GLY A 145 -9.42 15.06 17.02
CA GLY A 145 -10.02 16.38 16.80
C GLY A 145 -9.72 17.08 15.49
N ALA A 146 -9.06 16.45 14.54
CA ALA A 146 -8.90 16.97 13.19
C ALA A 146 -9.16 15.86 12.17
N GLY A 147 -10.28 15.92 11.49
CA GLY A 147 -10.72 15.19 10.30
C GLY A 147 -10.25 13.75 10.13
N ALA A 148 -11.22 12.85 10.02
CA ALA A 148 -11.04 11.41 9.88
C ALA A 148 -10.00 11.01 8.83
N ASP A 149 -9.36 9.90 9.07
CA ASP A 149 -8.41 9.19 8.20
C ASP A 149 -7.20 9.96 7.72
N VAL A 150 -6.96 11.05 8.33
CA VAL A 150 -5.85 11.88 7.93
C VAL A 150 -4.62 11.63 8.79
N LYS A 151 -4.73 10.86 9.87
CA LYS A 151 -3.54 10.34 10.57
C LYS A 151 -2.80 9.31 9.75
N SER A 152 -3.52 8.57 8.90
CA SER A 152 -2.83 7.79 7.88
C SER A 152 -2.33 8.66 6.74
N ILE A 153 -2.74 9.91 6.63
CA ILE A 153 -2.40 10.74 5.49
C ILE A 153 -1.87 12.13 5.86
N LYS A 154 -2.02 12.59 7.12
CA LYS A 154 -1.52 13.90 7.58
C LYS A 154 -1.14 13.89 9.03
N SER A 155 0.10 13.76 9.28
CA SER A 155 0.68 14.49 10.37
C SER A 155 1.37 15.72 9.78
N LYS A 156 0.93 16.90 10.22
CA LYS A 156 1.53 18.18 9.85
C LYS A 156 2.99 18.31 10.31
N ASP A 157 3.43 17.33 11.08
CA ASP A 157 4.78 17.13 11.61
C ASP A 157 5.53 15.97 10.93
N GLY A 158 4.94 15.37 9.85
CA GLY A 158 5.63 14.41 8.98
C GLY A 158 5.91 13.04 9.59
N THR A 159 5.19 12.63 10.63
CA THR A 159 5.32 11.29 11.21
C THR A 159 4.36 10.28 10.56
N PHE A 160 4.45 10.15 9.22
CA PHE A 160 3.66 9.14 8.53
C PHE A 160 4.52 7.98 8.02
N ILE A 161 5.12 7.30 8.95
CA ILE A 161 5.56 5.92 8.75
C ILE A 161 4.56 5.03 9.50
N LYS A 162 3.88 4.15 8.78
CA LYS A 162 3.18 3.00 9.36
C LYS A 162 4.10 2.40 10.40
N GLU A 163 3.63 2.18 11.61
CA GLU A 163 4.47 1.70 12.71
C GLU A 163 5.39 0.57 12.23
N VAL A 164 6.68 0.84 12.24
CA VAL A 164 7.67 -0.09 11.69
C VAL A 164 8.09 -1.01 12.82
N VAL A 165 7.74 -2.28 12.71
CA VAL A 165 8.35 -3.30 13.57
C VAL A 165 9.84 -3.35 13.20
N LYS A 166 10.67 -2.81 14.09
CA LYS A 166 12.11 -2.74 13.88
C LYS A 166 12.73 -4.14 13.85
N VAL A 167 13.53 -4.39 12.85
CA VAL A 167 14.32 -5.62 12.73
C VAL A 167 15.52 -5.51 13.66
N ASP A 168 15.81 -6.56 14.41
CA ASP A 168 17.02 -6.65 15.23
C ASP A 168 18.27 -6.76 14.33
N THR A 169 19.08 -5.72 14.35
CA THR A 169 20.30 -5.60 13.53
C THR A 169 21.56 -6.12 14.27
N SER A 170 21.44 -6.51 15.54
CA SER A 170 22.59 -6.92 16.39
C SER A 170 23.33 -8.14 15.86
N LYS A 171 22.65 -8.99 15.10
CA LYS A 171 23.22 -10.22 14.49
C LYS A 171 23.62 -10.06 13.02
N MET A 172 23.41 -8.89 12.45
CA MET A 172 23.78 -8.60 11.07
C MET A 172 25.27 -8.27 10.96
N ILE A 173 25.84 -8.51 9.79
CA ILE A 173 27.20 -8.10 9.48
C ILE A 173 27.24 -6.58 9.38
N LYS A 174 28.09 -5.92 10.17
CA LYS A 174 28.28 -4.47 10.01
C LYS A 174 28.96 -4.21 8.68
N LEU A 175 28.47 -3.23 7.94
CA LEU A 175 29.06 -2.90 6.65
C LEU A 175 30.50 -2.37 6.81
N SER A 176 30.85 -1.79 7.95
CA SER A 176 32.24 -1.44 8.31
C SER A 176 33.18 -2.64 8.26
N ASP A 177 32.72 -3.83 8.69
CA ASP A 177 33.54 -5.03 8.82
C ASP A 177 33.74 -5.77 7.48
N VAL A 178 33.03 -5.39 6.44
CA VAL A 178 33.18 -5.92 5.09
C VAL A 178 34.44 -5.33 4.45
N ALA A 179 35.28 -6.14 3.82
CA ALA A 179 36.44 -5.63 3.08
C ALA A 179 36.04 -4.76 1.88
N GLU A 180 36.82 -3.73 1.56
CA GLU A 180 36.50 -2.78 0.48
C GLU A 180 36.46 -3.41 -0.91
N ASP A 181 37.17 -4.52 -1.11
CA ASP A 181 37.24 -5.29 -2.35
C ASP A 181 36.27 -6.48 -2.40
N ALA A 182 35.51 -6.70 -1.32
CA ALA A 182 34.57 -7.81 -1.23
C ALA A 182 33.43 -7.70 -2.24
N ILE A 183 32.97 -8.85 -2.73
CA ILE A 183 31.75 -8.97 -3.55
C ILE A 183 30.62 -9.47 -2.68
N ILE A 184 29.56 -8.66 -2.55
CA ILE A 184 28.37 -9.01 -1.82
C ILE A 184 27.32 -9.56 -2.80
N SER A 185 26.98 -10.84 -2.67
CA SER A 185 25.97 -11.52 -3.49
C SER A 185 24.71 -11.87 -2.71
N SER A 186 24.79 -11.95 -1.38
CA SER A 186 23.68 -12.26 -0.47
C SER A 186 24.08 -11.86 0.95
N GLY A 187 23.19 -12.05 1.91
CA GLY A 187 23.43 -11.78 3.34
C GLY A 187 22.67 -10.55 3.84
N GLU A 188 22.77 -10.31 5.14
CA GLU A 188 22.12 -9.20 5.83
C GLU A 188 23.20 -8.31 6.47
N TYR A 189 23.14 -7.03 6.11
CA TYR A 189 24.14 -6.06 6.50
C TYR A 189 23.49 -4.89 7.24
N SER A 190 24.06 -4.47 8.35
CA SER A 190 23.62 -3.27 9.07
C SER A 190 24.43 -2.05 8.63
N ILE A 191 23.76 -0.90 8.56
CA ILE A 191 24.34 0.40 8.27
C ILE A 191 24.00 1.32 9.43
N SER A 192 25.01 1.84 10.10
CA SER A 192 24.86 2.65 11.31
C SER A 192 25.41 4.05 11.18
N THR A 193 26.27 4.32 10.18
CA THR A 193 26.99 5.59 10.05
C THR A 193 26.98 6.11 8.60
N ALA A 194 27.31 7.40 8.45
CA ALA A 194 27.44 8.04 7.14
C ALA A 194 28.57 7.41 6.30
N GLU A 195 29.68 7.05 6.94
CA GLU A 195 30.83 6.39 6.29
C GLU A 195 30.42 5.01 5.71
N GLU A 196 29.60 4.24 6.43
CA GLU A 196 29.09 2.96 5.93
C GLU A 196 28.14 3.17 4.74
N LEU A 197 27.31 4.22 4.75
CA LEU A 197 26.46 4.57 3.61
C LEU A 197 27.30 4.98 2.38
N VAL A 198 28.35 5.76 2.57
CA VAL A 198 29.32 6.13 1.53
C VAL A 198 30.05 4.89 1.01
N LYS A 199 30.43 3.96 1.90
CA LYS A 199 31.04 2.69 1.52
C LYS A 199 30.11 1.85 0.65
N LEU A 200 28.82 1.74 1.01
CA LEU A 200 27.80 1.08 0.18
C LEU A 200 27.72 1.70 -1.22
N SER A 201 27.72 3.04 -1.29
CA SER A 201 27.74 3.76 -2.57
C SER A 201 28.94 3.37 -3.43
N LYS A 202 30.16 3.47 -2.89
CA LYS A 202 31.39 3.11 -3.59
C LYS A 202 31.40 1.65 -4.07
N MET A 203 31.05 0.72 -3.19
CA MET A 203 30.98 -0.71 -3.52
C MET A 203 29.95 -0.99 -4.62
N SER A 204 28.77 -0.34 -4.56
CA SER A 204 27.73 -0.52 -5.57
C SER A 204 28.15 0.05 -6.94
N ASN A 205 28.79 1.20 -6.96
CA ASN A 205 29.29 1.86 -8.18
C ASN A 205 30.47 1.08 -8.82
N ASN A 206 31.24 0.37 -8.02
CA ASN A 206 32.28 -0.58 -8.48
C ASN A 206 31.70 -1.95 -8.85
N SER A 207 30.40 -2.10 -8.94
CA SER A 207 29.72 -3.36 -9.25
C SER A 207 30.01 -4.53 -8.31
N GLN A 208 30.37 -4.24 -7.07
CA GLN A 208 30.65 -5.24 -6.03
C GLN A 208 29.38 -5.75 -5.33
N ILE A 209 28.27 -5.00 -5.42
CA ILE A 209 26.98 -5.40 -4.83
C ILE A 209 26.12 -6.10 -5.87
N LYS A 210 26.00 -7.42 -5.77
CA LYS A 210 25.18 -8.27 -6.64
C LYS A 210 23.84 -8.68 -6.00
N GLY A 211 23.70 -8.48 -4.69
CA GLY A 211 22.54 -8.85 -3.89
C GLY A 211 22.72 -8.41 -2.44
N GLY A 212 21.86 -8.93 -1.54
CA GLY A 212 21.93 -8.66 -0.11
C GLY A 212 20.82 -7.74 0.41
N ARG A 213 20.68 -7.73 1.72
CA ARG A 213 19.73 -6.85 2.44
C ARG A 213 20.53 -5.88 3.31
N PHE A 214 20.30 -4.60 3.10
CA PHE A 214 20.95 -3.52 3.83
C PHE A 214 19.92 -2.85 4.74
N VAL A 215 20.17 -2.87 6.03
CA VAL A 215 19.21 -2.43 7.07
C VAL A 215 19.83 -1.32 7.88
N LEU A 216 19.16 -0.18 8.00
CA LEU A 216 19.61 0.89 8.88
C LEU A 216 19.48 0.44 10.34
N ALA A 217 20.51 0.70 11.13
CA ALA A 217 20.56 0.40 12.56
C ALA A 217 20.42 1.65 13.43
N ASN A 218 20.62 2.83 12.85
CA ASN A 218 20.46 4.14 13.48
C ASN A 218 20.00 5.18 12.47
N ASP A 219 19.57 6.35 12.96
CA ASP A 219 19.51 7.56 12.15
C ASP A 219 20.91 7.93 11.66
N ILE A 220 21.02 8.41 10.43
CA ILE A 220 22.28 8.76 9.79
C ILE A 220 22.27 10.24 9.43
N ASP A 221 23.26 10.98 9.89
CA ASP A 221 23.47 12.38 9.54
C ASP A 221 24.55 12.51 8.46
N MET A 222 24.16 13.04 7.28
CA MET A 222 25.03 13.22 6.12
C MET A 222 25.66 14.62 6.05
N SER A 223 25.54 15.46 7.07
CA SER A 223 26.03 16.85 7.07
C SER A 223 27.54 16.97 6.78
N ALA A 224 28.34 15.95 7.15
CA ALA A 224 29.76 15.89 6.82
C ALA A 224 30.04 15.80 5.30
N TYR A 225 29.05 15.46 4.50
CA TYR A 225 29.14 15.29 3.04
C TYR A 225 28.35 16.39 2.28
N SER A 226 28.15 17.56 2.86
CA SER A 226 27.35 18.67 2.32
C SER A 226 28.14 19.67 1.48
N THR A 227 29.33 19.32 0.98
CA THR A 227 30.17 20.21 0.17
C THR A 227 30.53 19.59 -1.18
N GLY A 228 30.88 20.44 -2.16
CA GLY A 228 31.25 19.99 -3.50
C GLY A 228 30.09 19.33 -4.24
N GLU A 229 30.29 18.13 -4.76
CA GLU A 229 29.24 17.35 -5.41
C GLU A 229 28.35 16.57 -4.40
N GLY A 230 28.72 16.58 -3.12
CA GLY A 230 28.01 15.89 -2.05
C GLY A 230 28.10 14.36 -2.12
N PHE A 231 27.04 13.72 -1.66
CA PHE A 231 26.95 12.26 -1.68
C PHE A 231 26.90 11.71 -3.11
N GLU A 232 27.67 10.66 -3.39
CA GLU A 232 27.58 9.94 -4.66
C GLU A 232 26.43 8.91 -4.58
N PRO A 233 25.47 8.95 -5.52
CA PRO A 233 24.34 8.01 -5.49
C PRO A 233 24.77 6.54 -5.44
N ILE A 234 24.09 5.74 -4.60
CA ILE A 234 24.23 4.29 -4.59
C ILE A 234 23.77 3.78 -5.96
N ALA A 235 24.56 2.90 -6.58
CA ALA A 235 24.26 2.34 -7.90
C ALA A 235 23.95 3.39 -9.00
N LYS A 236 24.71 4.44 -9.07
CA LYS A 236 24.62 5.51 -10.07
C LYS A 236 24.53 4.97 -11.52
N TYR A 237 25.27 3.91 -11.81
CA TYR A 237 25.31 3.28 -13.14
C TYR A 237 24.38 2.07 -13.26
N GLY A 238 23.56 1.80 -12.28
CA GLY A 238 22.70 0.61 -12.22
C GLY A 238 23.41 -0.64 -11.71
N GLY A 239 22.72 -1.77 -11.79
CA GLY A 239 23.31 -3.08 -11.43
C GLY A 239 23.18 -3.49 -9.96
N PHE A 240 22.82 -2.61 -9.07
CA PHE A 240 22.51 -2.96 -7.68
C PHE A 240 21.23 -3.78 -7.60
N LYS A 241 21.32 -4.97 -7.03
CA LYS A 241 20.19 -5.85 -6.77
C LYS A 241 20.16 -6.14 -5.27
N GLY A 242 19.00 -6.02 -4.65
CA GLY A 242 18.88 -6.29 -3.22
C GLY A 242 17.71 -5.59 -2.57
N MET A 243 17.83 -5.36 -1.27
CA MET A 243 16.83 -4.64 -0.48
C MET A 243 17.53 -3.59 0.39
N VAL A 244 16.92 -2.40 0.45
CA VAL A 244 17.28 -1.39 1.45
C VAL A 244 16.08 -1.20 2.38
N ASN A 245 16.28 -1.48 3.66
CA ASN A 245 15.27 -1.28 4.69
C ASN A 245 15.74 -0.18 5.65
N GLY A 246 15.04 0.94 5.65
CA GLY A 246 15.31 2.02 6.60
C GLY A 246 15.01 1.64 8.05
N ASN A 247 14.24 0.55 8.27
CA ASN A 247 13.91 0.06 9.61
C ASN A 247 13.27 1.11 10.54
N GLY A 248 12.64 2.13 9.92
CA GLY A 248 12.05 3.27 10.61
C GLY A 248 13.07 4.31 11.10
N TYR A 249 14.31 4.23 10.62
CA TYR A 249 15.33 5.25 10.82
C TYR A 249 15.38 6.23 9.64
N VAL A 250 16.04 7.35 9.84
CA VAL A 250 16.06 8.50 8.94
C VAL A 250 17.49 8.80 8.51
N ILE A 251 17.65 9.16 7.25
CA ILE A 251 18.87 9.79 6.74
C ILE A 251 18.62 11.29 6.64
N ARG A 252 19.40 12.10 7.34
CA ARG A 252 19.27 13.56 7.39
C ARG A 252 20.37 14.26 6.66
N ASN A 253 20.06 15.48 6.19
CA ASN A 253 21.04 16.40 5.60
C ASN A 253 21.71 15.83 4.34
N LEU A 254 20.94 15.09 3.53
CA LEU A 254 21.44 14.51 2.29
C LEU A 254 21.62 15.61 1.24
N TYR A 255 22.86 15.92 0.90
CA TYR A 255 23.23 16.88 -0.14
C TYR A 255 23.83 16.17 -1.35
N ILE A 256 23.28 16.45 -2.55
CA ILE A 256 23.77 15.93 -3.83
C ILE A 256 23.69 17.04 -4.88
N TYR A 257 24.83 17.47 -5.43
CA TYR A 257 24.88 18.49 -6.46
C TYR A 257 25.57 17.97 -7.73
N ARG A 258 24.76 17.43 -8.65
CA ARG A 258 25.23 16.80 -9.90
C ARG A 258 24.38 17.26 -11.09
N PRO A 259 24.39 18.59 -11.41
CA PRO A 259 23.45 19.19 -12.36
C PRO A 259 23.58 18.71 -13.81
N ASN A 260 24.64 17.98 -14.13
CA ASN A 260 24.89 17.42 -15.46
C ASN A 260 24.73 15.89 -15.51
N GLU A 261 24.40 15.24 -14.40
CA GLU A 261 24.28 13.78 -14.31
C GLU A 261 22.82 13.32 -14.25
N ALA A 262 22.59 12.11 -14.72
CA ALA A 262 21.32 11.41 -14.60
C ALA A 262 21.32 10.45 -13.40
N ASN A 263 20.16 9.96 -13.03
CA ASN A 263 19.94 9.04 -11.91
C ASN A 263 20.44 9.60 -10.58
N VAL A 264 20.04 10.82 -10.27
CA VAL A 264 20.50 11.55 -9.08
C VAL A 264 19.47 11.44 -7.95
N ALA A 265 19.83 10.67 -6.92
CA ALA A 265 19.03 10.40 -5.73
C ALA A 265 19.91 9.70 -4.69
N LEU A 266 19.39 9.31 -3.53
CA LEU A 266 20.09 8.38 -2.61
C LEU A 266 20.53 7.11 -3.34
N ILE A 267 19.61 6.53 -4.15
CA ILE A 267 19.85 5.37 -5.00
C ILE A 267 19.62 5.80 -6.46
N GLY A 268 20.67 5.78 -7.26
CA GLY A 268 20.62 6.32 -8.63
C GLY A 268 19.78 5.45 -9.56
N GLY A 269 20.25 4.24 -9.87
CA GLY A 269 19.58 3.31 -10.77
C GLY A 269 19.65 1.88 -10.27
N ALA A 270 18.53 1.26 -9.92
CA ALA A 270 18.59 -0.04 -9.28
C ALA A 270 17.40 -0.96 -9.55
N HIS A 271 17.65 -2.28 -9.43
CA HIS A 271 16.63 -3.31 -9.26
C HIS A 271 16.51 -3.67 -7.76
N VAL A 272 15.99 -2.75 -6.97
CA VAL A 272 15.99 -2.85 -5.51
C VAL A 272 14.58 -2.71 -4.96
N GLU A 273 14.35 -3.29 -3.79
CA GLU A 273 13.21 -2.96 -2.95
C GLU A 273 13.67 -1.97 -1.87
N VAL A 274 12.93 -0.87 -1.71
CA VAL A 274 13.16 0.09 -0.63
C VAL A 274 11.93 0.15 0.26
N ARG A 275 12.13 0.03 1.56
CA ARG A 275 11.04 0.11 2.54
C ARG A 275 11.42 0.82 3.82
N ASN A 276 10.41 1.41 4.47
CA ASN A 276 10.52 1.97 5.83
C ASN A 276 11.66 2.97 5.98
N LEU A 277 11.91 3.80 4.96
CA LEU A 277 13.02 4.74 4.91
C LEU A 277 12.51 6.18 4.86
N GLY A 278 13.00 7.01 5.78
CA GLY A 278 12.80 8.45 5.76
C GLY A 278 14.06 9.21 5.29
N LEU A 279 13.86 10.27 4.51
CA LEU A 279 14.87 11.28 4.25
C LEU A 279 14.36 12.61 4.78
N GLU A 280 15.18 13.36 5.53
CA GLU A 280 14.85 14.68 6.05
C GLU A 280 15.94 15.71 5.74
N ASN A 281 15.51 16.93 5.42
CA ASN A 281 16.37 18.03 5.06
C ASN A 281 17.32 17.69 3.90
N VAL A 282 16.72 17.51 2.71
CA VAL A 282 17.45 17.15 1.49
C VAL A 282 17.71 18.37 0.59
N ASP A 283 18.86 18.41 -0.06
CA ASP A 283 19.14 19.34 -1.16
C ASP A 283 19.76 18.56 -2.31
N ILE A 284 18.93 18.25 -3.31
CA ILE A 284 19.31 17.36 -4.41
C ILE A 284 19.15 18.09 -5.73
N THR A 285 20.23 18.19 -6.50
CA THR A 285 20.22 18.77 -7.84
C THR A 285 20.81 17.78 -8.85
N GLY A 286 20.03 17.44 -9.87
CA GLY A 286 20.42 16.55 -10.95
C GLY A 286 20.05 17.09 -12.34
N LYS A 287 20.32 16.31 -13.39
CA LYS A 287 19.90 16.62 -14.76
C LYS A 287 18.63 15.88 -15.15
N ASN A 288 18.70 14.56 -15.15
CA ASN A 288 17.57 13.70 -15.50
C ASN A 288 17.35 12.65 -14.40
N ASP A 289 16.13 12.13 -14.31
CA ASP A 289 15.81 11.08 -13.37
C ASP A 289 16.25 11.42 -11.95
N THR A 290 15.76 12.56 -11.46
CA THR A 290 16.13 13.10 -10.17
C THR A 290 15.03 12.83 -9.15
N GLY A 291 15.38 12.29 -8.00
CA GLY A 291 14.45 12.02 -6.90
C GLY A 291 15.14 12.07 -5.53
N GLY A 292 14.38 11.98 -4.46
CA GLY A 292 14.96 11.88 -3.12
C GLY A 292 15.57 10.50 -2.87
N ILE A 293 14.75 9.46 -3.01
CA ILE A 293 15.17 8.07 -2.72
C ILE A 293 15.69 7.36 -3.97
N VAL A 294 15.00 7.50 -5.11
CA VAL A 294 15.35 6.78 -6.34
C VAL A 294 15.44 7.74 -7.53
N GLY A 295 16.52 7.65 -8.28
CA GLY A 295 16.63 8.37 -9.56
C GLY A 295 15.77 7.71 -10.63
N GLN A 296 16.20 6.58 -11.16
CA GLN A 296 15.44 5.72 -12.05
C GLN A 296 15.48 4.28 -11.56
N GLY A 297 14.34 3.62 -11.46
CA GLY A 297 14.29 2.25 -10.95
C GLY A 297 13.37 1.33 -11.77
N GLN A 298 13.86 0.11 -12.02
CA GLN A 298 13.04 -1.07 -12.24
C GLN A 298 12.98 -1.79 -10.90
N MET A 299 12.08 -1.38 -10.03
CA MET A 299 12.12 -1.76 -8.62
C MET A 299 11.25 -2.97 -8.32
N ASN A 300 11.53 -3.66 -7.22
CA ASN A 300 10.66 -4.68 -6.66
C ASN A 300 9.61 -4.12 -5.68
N GLY A 301 9.80 -2.89 -5.20
CA GLY A 301 8.86 -2.20 -4.31
C GLY A 301 9.43 -0.89 -3.76
N LEU A 302 8.55 0.10 -3.59
CA LEU A 302 8.83 1.31 -2.82
C LEU A 302 7.69 1.45 -1.81
N ILE A 303 7.95 1.11 -0.55
CA ILE A 303 6.91 0.88 0.45
C ILE A 303 7.22 1.63 1.73
N ASN A 304 6.24 2.41 2.21
CA ASN A 304 6.34 3.10 3.48
C ASN A 304 7.61 3.96 3.59
N CYS A 305 7.84 4.80 2.57
CA CYS A 305 9.01 5.67 2.47
C CYS A 305 8.58 7.14 2.37
N TYR A 306 9.43 8.04 2.87
CA TYR A 306 9.14 9.47 2.77
C TYR A 306 10.36 10.32 2.52
N VAL A 307 10.11 11.54 1.99
CA VAL A 307 11.09 12.61 1.87
C VAL A 307 10.47 13.89 2.39
N LYS A 308 11.11 14.51 3.38
CA LYS A 308 10.60 15.69 4.08
C LYS A 308 11.67 16.76 4.20
N ASP A 309 11.24 17.99 4.13
CA ASP A 309 12.04 19.20 4.25
C ASP A 309 13.18 19.29 3.20
N GLY A 310 13.31 20.45 2.60
CA GLY A 310 14.34 20.72 1.61
C GLY A 310 13.84 20.84 0.17
N SER A 311 14.70 20.56 -0.79
CA SER A 311 14.38 20.77 -2.21
C SER A 311 15.00 19.73 -3.13
N ILE A 312 14.27 19.40 -4.22
CA ILE A 312 14.74 18.52 -5.28
C ILE A 312 14.62 19.24 -6.62
N LYS A 313 15.73 19.36 -7.33
CA LYS A 313 15.82 20.12 -8.57
C LYS A 313 16.37 19.27 -9.72
N SER A 314 15.77 19.41 -10.90
CA SER A 314 16.22 18.76 -12.11
C SER A 314 16.26 19.74 -13.27
N ASN A 315 17.39 19.80 -13.97
CA ASN A 315 17.55 20.65 -15.15
C ASN A 315 17.00 20.04 -16.43
N GLY A 316 16.52 18.79 -16.40
CA GLY A 316 16.06 18.04 -17.57
C GLY A 316 14.74 17.28 -17.31
N TYR A 317 14.74 15.99 -17.59
CA TYR A 317 13.54 15.16 -17.59
C TYR A 317 13.39 14.34 -16.32
N ARG A 318 12.14 14.15 -15.90
CA ARG A 318 11.69 13.28 -14.80
C ARG A 318 12.28 13.66 -13.45
N CYS A 319 11.56 14.54 -12.77
CA CYS A 319 11.86 14.98 -11.43
C CYS A 319 10.69 14.63 -10.48
N GLY A 320 10.99 14.05 -9.35
CA GLY A 320 9.98 13.73 -8.33
C GLY A 320 10.54 13.77 -6.92
N GLY A 321 9.67 14.04 -5.94
CA GLY A 321 10.09 14.15 -4.54
C GLY A 321 10.65 12.85 -3.98
N ILE A 322 10.11 11.70 -4.40
CA ILE A 322 10.62 10.39 -3.99
C ILE A 322 11.38 9.69 -5.11
N ALA A 323 10.90 9.81 -6.36
CA ALA A 323 11.53 9.15 -7.49
C ALA A 323 11.40 9.95 -8.79
N GLY A 324 12.47 10.00 -9.59
CA GLY A 324 12.45 10.56 -10.94
C GLY A 324 11.62 9.72 -11.90
N GLY A 325 11.92 8.43 -12.04
CA GLY A 325 11.17 7.49 -12.90
C GLY A 325 11.08 6.08 -12.33
N LEU A 326 9.89 5.46 -12.42
CA LEU A 326 9.65 4.10 -11.89
C LEU A 326 8.97 3.20 -12.92
N GLN A 327 9.46 1.95 -13.02
CA GLN A 327 8.94 0.88 -13.87
C GLN A 327 8.90 -0.45 -13.12
N TYR A 328 7.91 -1.30 -13.43
CA TYR A 328 7.78 -2.71 -12.97
C TYR A 328 7.66 -2.92 -11.46
N THR A 329 7.11 -1.97 -10.71
CA THR A 329 6.95 -2.09 -9.25
C THR A 329 5.60 -1.59 -8.76
N ASN A 330 5.41 -1.59 -7.42
CA ASN A 330 4.31 -0.90 -6.77
C ASN A 330 4.88 0.15 -5.80
N VAL A 331 4.21 1.30 -5.74
CA VAL A 331 4.45 2.33 -4.75
C VAL A 331 3.27 2.33 -3.78
N ASP A 332 3.55 2.14 -2.51
CA ASP A 332 2.53 2.04 -1.47
C ASP A 332 2.94 2.79 -0.20
N SER A 333 2.02 3.58 0.34
CA SER A 333 2.21 4.29 1.61
C SER A 333 3.45 5.19 1.60
N CYS A 334 3.70 5.89 0.50
CA CYS A 334 4.84 6.78 0.34
C CYS A 334 4.39 8.25 0.30
N TRP A 335 5.22 9.16 0.81
CA TRP A 335 4.85 10.56 0.80
C TRP A 335 6.05 11.51 0.72
N THR A 336 5.76 12.76 0.33
CA THR A 336 6.76 13.82 0.23
C THR A 336 6.21 15.13 0.76
N ASP A 337 7.09 15.89 1.42
CA ASP A 337 6.87 17.27 1.82
C ASP A 337 8.15 18.08 1.51
N VAL A 338 8.44 18.21 0.22
CA VAL A 338 9.61 18.92 -0.31
C VAL A 338 9.24 19.75 -1.52
N GLU A 339 9.92 20.84 -1.75
CA GLU A 339 9.79 21.59 -2.98
C GLU A 339 10.40 20.82 -4.16
N VAL A 340 9.63 20.60 -5.23
CA VAL A 340 10.11 19.91 -6.43
C VAL A 340 10.11 20.86 -7.63
N ARG A 341 11.30 21.09 -8.20
CA ARG A 341 11.48 21.93 -9.39
C ARG A 341 12.14 21.13 -10.51
N GLY A 342 11.52 21.11 -11.67
CA GLY A 342 12.08 20.42 -12.83
C GLY A 342 11.81 21.17 -14.13
N TYR A 343 12.38 20.65 -15.23
CA TYR A 343 12.05 21.17 -16.56
C TYR A 343 10.84 20.44 -17.12
N ASN A 344 10.96 19.15 -17.45
CA ASN A 344 9.84 18.36 -17.99
C ASN A 344 9.53 17.13 -17.13
N THR A 345 8.25 16.78 -17.05
CA THR A 345 7.75 15.60 -16.33
C THR A 345 8.07 15.66 -14.85
N VAL A 346 7.40 16.57 -14.17
CA VAL A 346 7.65 16.90 -12.77
C VAL A 346 6.46 16.49 -11.91
N GLY A 347 6.71 15.76 -10.84
CA GLY A 347 5.69 15.36 -9.87
C GLY A 347 6.15 15.53 -8.43
N GLY A 348 5.26 15.92 -7.55
CA GLY A 348 5.59 16.08 -6.14
C GLY A 348 6.08 14.78 -5.49
N LEU A 349 5.56 13.63 -5.93
CA LEU A 349 6.03 12.31 -5.49
C LEU A 349 6.91 11.65 -6.56
N ILE A 350 6.41 11.52 -7.80
CA ILE A 350 7.09 10.79 -8.87
C ILE A 350 7.05 11.59 -10.17
N GLY A 351 8.19 11.77 -10.83
CA GLY A 351 8.25 12.39 -12.15
C GLY A 351 7.47 11.58 -13.18
N SER A 352 7.87 10.34 -13.46
CA SER A 352 7.20 9.43 -14.40
C SER A 352 6.94 8.07 -13.78
N SER A 353 5.67 7.64 -13.80
CA SER A 353 5.22 6.38 -13.21
C SER A 353 4.60 5.47 -14.27
N SER A 354 5.20 4.29 -14.47
CA SER A 354 4.59 3.17 -15.20
C SER A 354 4.19 2.03 -14.24
N VAL A 355 3.77 2.38 -13.03
CA VAL A 355 3.49 1.47 -11.93
C VAL A 355 2.25 1.90 -11.18
N THR A 356 1.63 0.97 -10.44
CA THR A 356 0.53 1.31 -9.54
C THR A 356 1.04 2.11 -8.34
N VAL A 357 0.46 3.28 -8.12
CA VAL A 357 0.72 4.16 -6.97
C VAL A 357 -0.52 4.17 -6.09
N LYS A 358 -0.39 3.81 -4.84
CA LYS A 358 -1.52 3.77 -3.91
C LYS A 358 -1.16 4.29 -2.52
N ASN A 359 -2.19 4.79 -1.82
CA ASN A 359 -2.09 5.26 -0.44
C ASN A 359 -0.94 6.26 -0.24
N SER A 360 -0.69 7.13 -1.22
CA SER A 360 0.50 7.95 -1.29
C SER A 360 0.15 9.42 -1.54
N TYR A 361 1.01 10.34 -1.12
CA TYR A 361 0.68 11.76 -1.23
C TYR A 361 1.91 12.67 -1.37
N ALA A 362 1.67 13.92 -1.80
CA ALA A 362 2.67 14.98 -1.86
C ALA A 362 2.09 16.29 -1.30
N LEU A 363 2.87 16.94 -0.45
CA LEU A 363 2.45 18.17 0.26
C LEU A 363 3.19 19.41 -0.27
N GLY A 364 4.41 19.26 -0.77
CA GLY A 364 5.25 20.37 -1.22
C GLY A 364 4.85 20.89 -2.61
N ASP A 365 5.26 22.12 -2.89
CA ASP A 365 5.02 22.83 -4.14
C ASP A 365 5.80 22.21 -5.31
N VAL A 366 5.16 22.19 -6.49
CA VAL A 366 5.73 21.60 -7.69
C VAL A 366 5.77 22.61 -8.82
N SER A 367 6.95 22.78 -9.42
CA SER A 367 7.10 23.68 -10.55
C SER A 367 7.90 23.10 -11.70
N GLY A 368 7.49 23.42 -12.93
CA GLY A 368 8.15 22.93 -14.14
C GLY A 368 7.65 23.58 -15.41
N ASN A 369 8.04 23.01 -16.56
CA ASN A 369 7.58 23.48 -17.88
C ASN A 369 6.45 22.62 -18.42
N GLU A 370 6.66 21.31 -18.55
CA GLU A 370 5.66 20.41 -19.14
C GLU A 370 5.36 19.19 -18.25
N ASN A 371 4.12 18.70 -18.31
CA ASN A 371 3.63 17.54 -17.58
C ASN A 371 3.90 17.67 -16.07
N VAL A 372 3.42 18.77 -15.50
CA VAL A 372 3.61 19.06 -14.07
C VAL A 372 2.39 18.60 -13.30
N GLY A 373 2.59 17.70 -12.35
CA GLY A 373 1.54 17.17 -11.48
C GLY A 373 1.88 17.30 -10.00
N GLY A 374 0.90 17.66 -9.18
CA GLY A 374 1.13 17.78 -7.73
C GLY A 374 1.62 16.47 -7.10
N LEU A 375 1.19 15.32 -7.64
CA LEU A 375 1.67 14.00 -7.22
C LEU A 375 2.57 13.35 -8.28
N ILE A 376 2.10 13.25 -9.51
CA ILE A 376 2.79 12.52 -10.59
C ILE A 376 2.86 13.39 -11.85
N GLY A 377 4.04 13.55 -12.44
CA GLY A 377 4.20 14.27 -13.70
C GLY A 377 3.52 13.53 -14.87
N VAL A 378 3.91 12.29 -15.13
CA VAL A 378 3.31 11.38 -16.12
C VAL A 378 2.94 10.06 -15.48
N SER A 379 1.65 9.67 -15.55
CA SER A 379 1.16 8.39 -15.04
C SER A 379 0.67 7.50 -16.19
N SER A 380 1.18 6.27 -16.25
CA SER A 380 0.75 5.26 -17.23
C SER A 380 0.09 4.04 -16.57
N HIS A 381 -0.16 4.08 -15.25
CA HIS A 381 -0.82 3.00 -14.50
C HIS A 381 -1.79 3.57 -13.46
N THR A 382 -2.38 2.68 -12.66
CA THR A 382 -3.38 3.04 -11.66
C THR A 382 -2.81 3.91 -10.54
N THR A 383 -3.50 5.00 -10.23
CA THR A 383 -3.28 5.86 -9.07
C THR A 383 -4.53 5.77 -8.18
N LEU A 384 -4.36 5.29 -6.95
CA LEU A 384 -5.47 4.92 -6.06
C LEU A 384 -5.25 5.45 -4.66
N ASN A 385 -6.30 6.05 -4.05
CA ASN A 385 -6.26 6.57 -2.68
C ASN A 385 -5.09 7.55 -2.47
N CYS A 386 -4.87 8.47 -3.39
CA CYS A 386 -3.75 9.38 -3.37
C CYS A 386 -4.21 10.84 -3.33
N PHE A 387 -3.37 11.73 -2.82
CA PHE A 387 -3.66 13.15 -2.89
C PHE A 387 -2.41 14.03 -3.06
N ALA A 388 -2.63 15.30 -3.44
CA ALA A 388 -1.61 16.33 -3.47
C ALA A 388 -2.15 17.64 -2.86
N GLU A 389 -1.30 18.38 -2.12
CA GLU A 389 -1.68 19.64 -1.48
C GLU A 389 -0.93 20.87 -1.97
N GLY A 390 0.34 20.68 -2.36
CA GLY A 390 1.19 21.76 -2.83
C GLY A 390 0.66 22.44 -4.08
N ASP A 391 1.02 23.70 -4.25
CA ASP A 391 0.69 24.47 -5.45
C ASP A 391 1.46 23.92 -6.67
N VAL A 392 0.79 23.86 -7.80
CA VAL A 392 1.35 23.33 -9.07
C VAL A 392 1.50 24.48 -10.06
N THR A 393 2.71 24.68 -10.55
CA THR A 393 2.99 25.71 -11.56
C THR A 393 3.67 25.12 -12.79
N ALA A 394 3.04 25.23 -13.95
CA ALA A 394 3.65 24.89 -15.24
C ALA A 394 3.78 26.12 -16.13
N SER A 395 4.99 26.39 -16.63
CA SER A 395 5.22 27.51 -17.57
C SER A 395 4.84 27.17 -19.02
N GLY A 396 4.69 25.90 -19.36
CA GLY A 396 4.31 25.40 -20.68
C GLY A 396 2.99 24.59 -20.64
N TYR A 397 3.05 23.29 -20.93
CA TYR A 397 1.87 22.45 -21.14
C TYR A 397 1.56 21.52 -19.98
N TYR A 398 0.27 21.21 -19.75
CA TYR A 398 -0.27 20.15 -18.91
C TYR A 398 0.09 20.27 -17.42
N ALA A 399 -0.52 21.26 -16.77
CA ALA A 399 -0.52 21.34 -15.31
C ALA A 399 -1.73 20.58 -14.73
N GLY A 400 -1.50 19.63 -13.85
CA GLY A 400 -2.56 18.91 -13.13
C GLY A 400 -2.35 18.96 -11.63
N GLY A 401 -3.40 19.24 -10.86
CA GLY A 401 -3.28 19.28 -9.42
C GLY A 401 -2.80 17.96 -8.81
N LEU A 402 -3.12 16.84 -9.45
CA LEU A 402 -2.61 15.52 -9.07
C LEU A 402 -1.65 14.95 -10.13
N VAL A 403 -2.08 14.89 -11.40
CA VAL A 403 -1.31 14.29 -12.49
C VAL A 403 -1.20 15.24 -13.66
N GLY A 404 0.01 15.53 -14.14
CA GLY A 404 0.25 16.39 -15.30
C GLY A 404 -0.31 15.77 -16.59
N TYR A 405 0.13 14.56 -16.92
CA TYR A 405 -0.37 13.78 -18.04
C TYR A 405 -0.71 12.34 -17.64
N ALA A 406 -1.92 11.89 -17.91
CA ALA A 406 -2.39 10.55 -17.61
C ALA A 406 -2.60 9.72 -18.88
N ASN A 407 -1.88 8.59 -19.01
CA ASN A 407 -2.15 7.58 -20.02
C ASN A 407 -3.13 6.55 -19.47
N THR A 408 -4.42 6.82 -19.59
CA THR A 408 -5.50 6.01 -19.02
C THR A 408 -5.81 4.72 -19.81
N ASN A 409 -5.05 4.40 -20.86
CA ASN A 409 -5.22 3.12 -21.58
C ASN A 409 -4.82 1.91 -20.71
N TYR A 410 -3.93 2.12 -19.73
CA TYR A 410 -3.36 1.06 -18.90
C TYR A 410 -3.68 1.20 -17.41
N GLY A 411 -4.34 2.27 -16.99
CA GLY A 411 -4.61 2.51 -15.58
C GLY A 411 -5.76 3.48 -15.34
N LYS A 412 -6.10 3.64 -14.06
CA LYS A 412 -7.20 4.48 -13.59
C LYS A 412 -6.70 5.44 -12.52
N ILE A 413 -7.40 6.56 -12.35
CA ILE A 413 -7.24 7.47 -11.21
C ILE A 413 -8.51 7.36 -10.39
N GLU A 414 -8.42 6.77 -9.19
CA GLU A 414 -9.57 6.45 -8.34
C GLU A 414 -9.30 6.91 -6.90
N ASN A 415 -10.34 7.45 -6.23
CA ASN A 415 -10.28 7.93 -4.85
C ASN A 415 -9.11 8.90 -4.60
N CYS A 416 -8.90 9.83 -5.52
CA CYS A 416 -7.78 10.76 -5.47
C CYS A 416 -8.27 12.20 -5.39
N SER A 417 -7.49 13.07 -4.74
CA SER A 417 -7.83 14.49 -4.56
C SER A 417 -6.62 15.41 -4.75
N SER A 418 -6.88 16.67 -5.06
CA SER A 418 -5.89 17.73 -5.09
C SER A 418 -6.44 18.98 -4.40
N TYR A 419 -5.60 19.64 -3.59
CA TYR A 419 -6.01 20.80 -2.78
C TYR A 419 -5.25 22.07 -3.12
N GLY A 420 -4.07 22.00 -3.73
CA GLY A 420 -3.26 23.13 -4.15
C GLY A 420 -3.83 23.89 -5.32
N PHE A 421 -3.36 25.11 -5.53
CA PHE A 421 -3.67 25.91 -6.70
C PHE A 421 -2.90 25.39 -7.92
N VAL A 422 -3.59 25.32 -9.06
CA VAL A 422 -2.96 24.91 -10.32
C VAL A 422 -2.84 26.12 -11.23
N THR A 423 -1.62 26.46 -11.61
CA THR A 423 -1.28 27.53 -12.55
C THR A 423 -0.58 26.93 -13.77
N GLY A 424 -1.11 27.14 -14.95
CA GLY A 424 -0.49 26.64 -16.18
C GLY A 424 -0.73 27.58 -17.36
N ALA A 425 0.25 27.68 -18.26
CA ALA A 425 0.15 28.51 -19.47
C ALA A 425 -0.82 27.91 -20.51
N ASP A 426 -0.89 26.57 -20.62
CA ASP A 426 -1.84 25.85 -21.45
C ASP A 426 -2.29 24.56 -20.77
N ARG A 427 -3.58 24.25 -20.84
CA ARG A 427 -4.24 23.04 -20.34
C ARG A 427 -3.92 22.73 -18.87
N ALA A 428 -4.39 23.60 -18.00
CA ALA A 428 -4.41 23.40 -16.58
C ALA A 428 -5.71 22.68 -16.15
N GLY A 429 -5.56 21.62 -15.36
CA GLY A 429 -6.67 20.85 -14.80
C GLY A 429 -6.54 20.67 -13.29
N THR A 430 -7.65 20.77 -12.56
CA THR A 430 -7.62 20.65 -11.09
C THR A 430 -7.12 19.29 -10.60
N ILE A 431 -7.34 18.22 -11.36
CA ILE A 431 -6.84 16.88 -11.06
C ILE A 431 -5.83 16.42 -12.12
N VAL A 432 -6.20 16.48 -13.40
CA VAL A 432 -5.35 16.01 -14.51
C VAL A 432 -5.22 17.12 -15.54
N GLY A 433 -4.00 17.46 -15.93
CA GLY A 433 -3.73 18.45 -16.97
C GLY A 433 -4.13 17.93 -18.35
N ARG A 434 -3.78 16.69 -18.69
CA ARG A 434 -4.19 15.99 -19.90
C ARG A 434 -4.36 14.50 -19.66
N ALA A 435 -5.42 13.90 -20.26
CA ALA A 435 -5.60 12.46 -20.33
C ALA A 435 -5.83 12.03 -21.78
N ASN A 436 -5.35 10.84 -22.18
CA ASN A 436 -5.63 10.25 -23.50
C ASN A 436 -6.79 9.23 -23.47
N GLY A 437 -7.67 9.31 -22.49
CA GLY A 437 -8.85 8.47 -22.32
C GLY A 437 -9.70 8.95 -21.17
N LYS A 438 -10.64 8.12 -20.71
CA LYS A 438 -11.50 8.47 -19.58
C LYS A 438 -10.73 8.36 -18.26
N VAL A 439 -10.71 9.44 -17.50
CA VAL A 439 -10.35 9.44 -16.09
C VAL A 439 -11.54 8.85 -15.33
N GLY A 440 -11.44 7.60 -14.89
CA GLY A 440 -12.48 6.91 -14.14
C GLY A 440 -12.35 7.22 -12.63
N GLY A 441 -13.49 7.20 -11.91
CA GLY A 441 -13.54 7.34 -10.47
C GLY A 441 -13.97 8.72 -9.96
N GLN A 442 -14.41 8.77 -8.71
CA GLN A 442 -14.76 10.01 -8.03
C GLN A 442 -13.48 10.81 -7.73
N ALA A 443 -13.19 11.77 -8.58
CA ALA A 443 -12.19 12.79 -8.31
C ALA A 443 -12.88 13.96 -7.60
N VAL A 444 -12.49 14.29 -6.39
CA VAL A 444 -13.14 15.32 -5.58
C VAL A 444 -12.16 16.43 -5.25
N LEU A 445 -12.55 17.65 -5.63
CA LEU A 445 -12.06 18.96 -5.22
C LEU A 445 -10.62 19.31 -5.63
N GLY A 446 -10.51 20.14 -6.66
CA GLY A 446 -9.32 20.94 -6.97
C GLY A 446 -9.68 22.42 -7.03
N ARG A 447 -8.75 23.31 -6.71
CA ARG A 447 -8.88 24.76 -6.89
C ARG A 447 -8.00 25.21 -8.05
N GLN A 448 -8.54 26.03 -8.93
CA GLN A 448 -7.80 26.63 -10.04
C GLN A 448 -7.72 28.15 -9.82
N ARG A 449 -6.54 28.75 -9.94
CA ARG A 449 -6.40 30.18 -10.15
C ARG A 449 -6.58 30.46 -11.63
N MET A 450 -7.55 31.33 -11.95
CA MET A 450 -7.63 31.93 -13.28
C MET A 450 -6.58 33.01 -13.44
#